data_689b918fe550dde470bf8e4501c119a8
#
_entry.id   689b918fe550dde470bf8e4501c119a8
#
_cell.length_a   1.000
_cell.length_b   1.000
_cell.length_c   1.000
_cell.angle_alpha   90.00
_cell.angle_beta   90.00
_cell.angle_gamma   90.00
#
_symmetry.space_group_name_H-M   'P 1'
#
loop_
_entity.id
_entity.type
_entity.pdbx_description
1 polymer ?
#
loop_
_entity_poly.entity_id
_entity_poly.type
_entity_poly.pdbx_seq_one_letter_code
_entity_poly.pdbx_strand_id
1 'polypeptide(L)'
;MFIFLYIFAIVNTMDMEKKKVAVITGDLINSRQISIENRKEIYAYMKWCYSHFVIQRGCLTDFKLEFFRGDSFQLLVEDPEMALRMALFLRARLRAAYGRKHLQEEPSLSKYMQKSGNKKLWDARMSIGIGDMEYRSKSVITSDGEAFVLSGHELDKMKSNERLTIKMQGVDEYSLMQSQFNTLLRLGDALVQGWTEAQSQLAAECLLFPNKTQQALEKEYGIPQTTISRRKSGGHIDEILSLCDYFEKLIPTLL
;
A
#
# COMPACT_ATOMS: atom_id res chain seq x y z
N MET A 1 -10.89 28.39 -41.00
CA MET A 1 -11.74 28.08 -39.83
C MET A 1 -12.08 26.60 -39.73
N PHE A 2 -12.40 25.90 -40.82
CA PHE A 2 -12.73 24.45 -40.81
C PHE A 2 -11.53 23.52 -40.51
N ILE A 3 -10.31 23.85 -40.89
CA ILE A 3 -9.11 23.03 -40.62
C ILE A 3 -8.76 23.01 -39.13
N PHE A 4 -8.96 24.12 -38.43
CA PHE A 4 -8.72 24.18 -36.96
C PHE A 4 -9.74 23.35 -36.18
N LEU A 5 -11.00 23.31 -36.59
CA LEU A 5 -12.04 22.44 -36.00
C LEU A 5 -11.77 20.97 -36.29
N TYR A 6 -11.23 20.64 -37.47
CA TYR A 6 -10.91 19.27 -37.85
C TYR A 6 -9.65 18.75 -37.10
N ILE A 7 -8.65 19.60 -36.91
CA ILE A 7 -7.47 19.27 -36.11
C ILE A 7 -7.85 19.15 -34.62
N PHE A 8 -8.73 20.02 -34.11
CA PHE A 8 -9.24 19.93 -32.74
C PHE A 8 -10.10 18.69 -32.52
N ALA A 9 -10.87 18.26 -33.50
CA ALA A 9 -11.64 17.00 -33.48
C ALA A 9 -10.69 15.78 -33.56
N ILE A 10 -9.64 15.80 -34.40
CA ILE A 10 -8.67 14.71 -34.51
C ILE A 10 -7.80 14.61 -33.26
N VAL A 11 -7.42 15.72 -32.64
CA VAL A 11 -6.67 15.71 -31.36
C VAL A 11 -7.56 15.23 -30.20
N ASN A 12 -8.88 15.46 -30.24
CA ASN A 12 -9.83 14.90 -29.25
C ASN A 12 -10.27 13.46 -29.56
N THR A 13 -9.98 12.92 -30.74
CA THR A 13 -10.23 11.51 -31.12
C THR A 13 -8.97 10.66 -31.18
N MET A 14 -7.79 11.20 -30.90
CA MET A 14 -6.71 10.36 -30.45
C MET A 14 -7.18 9.75 -29.13
N ASP A 15 -7.60 8.50 -29.18
CA ASP A 15 -7.77 7.63 -28.01
C ASP A 15 -6.52 7.84 -27.17
N MET A 16 -6.61 8.69 -26.15
CA MET A 16 -5.60 8.73 -25.13
C MET A 16 -5.65 7.32 -24.54
N GLU A 17 -4.67 6.52 -24.86
CA GLU A 17 -4.49 5.19 -24.30
C GLU A 17 -4.77 5.33 -22.80
N LYS A 18 -5.91 4.79 -22.35
CA LYS A 18 -6.37 5.01 -20.97
C LYS A 18 -5.29 4.47 -20.05
N LYS A 19 -4.69 5.34 -19.27
CA LYS A 19 -3.59 4.95 -18.38
C LYS A 19 -4.13 3.98 -17.34
N LYS A 20 -3.61 2.76 -17.33
CA LYS A 20 -3.85 1.80 -16.26
C LYS A 20 -3.15 2.26 -15.00
N VAL A 21 -3.87 2.26 -13.90
CA VAL A 21 -3.39 2.63 -12.57
C VAL A 21 -3.82 1.60 -11.56
N ALA A 22 -3.22 1.64 -10.37
CA ALA A 22 -3.79 0.96 -9.23
C ALA A 22 -4.33 1.96 -8.22
N VAL A 23 -5.48 1.65 -7.65
CA VAL A 23 -6.06 2.37 -6.51
C VAL A 23 -6.06 1.43 -5.32
N ILE A 24 -5.57 1.90 -4.19
CA ILE A 24 -5.66 1.18 -2.92
C ILE A 24 -6.68 1.90 -2.06
N THR A 25 -7.79 1.24 -1.80
CA THR A 25 -8.81 1.68 -0.83
C THR A 25 -8.67 0.83 0.42
N GLY A 26 -8.71 1.45 1.61
CA GLY A 26 -8.53 0.73 2.85
C GLY A 26 -9.20 1.39 4.04
N ASP A 27 -9.24 0.66 5.15
CA ASP A 27 -9.69 1.15 6.44
C ASP A 27 -8.78 0.68 7.59
N LEU A 28 -8.70 1.48 8.64
CA LEU A 28 -7.93 1.16 9.83
C LEU A 28 -8.68 0.16 10.71
N ILE A 29 -8.00 -0.91 11.12
CA ILE A 29 -8.58 -1.92 11.99
C ILE A 29 -8.72 -1.37 13.41
N ASN A 30 -9.88 -1.65 14.04
CA ASN A 30 -10.22 -1.20 15.39
C ASN A 30 -10.18 0.33 15.57
N SER A 31 -10.41 1.10 14.52
CA SER A 31 -10.38 2.57 14.52
C SER A 31 -11.29 3.20 15.58
N ARG A 32 -12.42 2.56 15.91
CA ARG A 32 -13.35 3.02 16.96
C ARG A 32 -12.75 3.06 18.35
N GLN A 33 -11.67 2.31 18.59
CA GLN A 33 -10.94 2.27 19.87
C GLN A 33 -9.85 3.36 19.94
N ILE A 34 -9.62 4.10 18.85
CA ILE A 34 -8.59 5.13 18.74
C ILE A 34 -9.25 6.50 19.02
N SER A 35 -8.68 7.28 19.93
CA SER A 35 -9.17 8.65 20.20
C SER A 35 -9.04 9.53 18.94
N ILE A 36 -9.82 10.62 18.88
CA ILE A 36 -9.80 11.54 17.72
C ILE A 36 -8.41 12.16 17.53
N GLU A 37 -7.73 12.50 18.62
CA GLU A 37 -6.37 13.07 18.61
C GLU A 37 -5.39 12.06 18.00
N ASN A 38 -5.42 10.83 18.48
CA ASN A 38 -4.55 9.75 18.00
C ASN A 38 -4.82 9.40 16.53
N ARG A 39 -6.07 9.51 16.05
CA ARG A 39 -6.39 9.33 14.63
C ARG A 39 -5.68 10.37 13.75
N LYS A 40 -5.65 11.64 14.15
CA LYS A 40 -4.95 12.69 13.42
C LYS A 40 -3.47 12.39 13.26
N GLU A 41 -2.82 11.86 14.31
CA GLU A 41 -1.42 11.46 14.26
C GLU A 41 -1.20 10.27 13.29
N ILE A 42 -2.06 9.24 13.36
CA ILE A 42 -2.01 8.10 12.43
C ILE A 42 -2.17 8.58 10.98
N TYR A 43 -3.10 9.49 10.72
CA TYR A 43 -3.32 10.01 9.38
C TYR A 43 -2.11 10.76 8.85
N ALA A 44 -1.52 11.62 9.69
CA ALA A 44 -0.29 12.34 9.34
C ALA A 44 0.86 11.36 9.07
N TYR A 45 1.00 10.33 9.91
CA TYR A 45 2.00 9.30 9.76
C TYR A 45 1.81 8.47 8.48
N MET A 46 0.61 8.03 8.17
CA MET A 46 0.34 7.27 6.94
C MET A 46 0.58 8.11 5.68
N LYS A 47 0.19 9.38 5.69
CA LYS A 47 0.47 10.32 4.59
C LYS A 47 1.97 10.48 4.38
N TRP A 48 2.72 10.62 5.46
CA TRP A 48 4.18 10.68 5.41
C TRP A 48 4.77 9.38 4.87
N CYS A 49 4.32 8.19 5.34
CA CYS A 49 4.78 6.90 4.86
C CYS A 49 4.56 6.75 3.35
N TYR A 50 3.38 7.14 2.85
CA TYR A 50 3.07 7.12 1.42
C TYR A 50 4.03 8.02 0.63
N SER A 51 4.17 9.29 1.03
CA SER A 51 5.06 10.23 0.36
C SER A 51 6.52 9.76 0.40
N HIS A 52 6.94 9.20 1.53
CA HIS A 52 8.29 8.65 1.68
C HIS A 52 8.54 7.47 0.73
N PHE A 53 7.58 6.54 0.60
CA PHE A 53 7.69 5.44 -0.35
C PHE A 53 7.77 5.95 -1.80
N VAL A 54 6.89 6.87 -2.18
CA VAL A 54 6.85 7.48 -3.51
C VAL A 54 8.20 8.10 -3.87
N ILE A 55 8.78 8.90 -2.97
CA ILE A 55 10.09 9.54 -3.19
C ILE A 55 11.20 8.50 -3.30
N GLN A 56 11.28 7.55 -2.37
CA GLN A 56 12.38 6.58 -2.30
C GLN A 56 12.34 5.56 -3.45
N ARG A 57 11.15 5.24 -3.96
CA ARG A 57 10.97 4.30 -5.08
C ARG A 57 10.92 4.98 -6.45
N GLY A 58 11.00 6.32 -6.48
CA GLY A 58 10.96 7.08 -7.72
C GLY A 58 9.62 7.02 -8.45
N CYS A 59 8.53 6.69 -7.73
CA CYS A 59 7.19 6.68 -8.31
C CYS A 59 6.75 8.12 -8.57
N LEU A 60 6.42 8.45 -9.82
CA LEU A 60 5.97 9.79 -10.17
C LEU A 60 4.48 9.92 -9.90
N THR A 61 4.09 10.76 -8.93
CA THR A 61 2.69 11.06 -8.67
C THR A 61 2.52 12.40 -7.97
N ASP A 62 1.45 13.12 -8.36
CA ASP A 62 1.00 14.35 -7.67
C ASP A 62 -0.02 14.04 -6.57
N PHE A 63 -0.50 12.80 -6.52
CA PHE A 63 -1.50 12.39 -5.55
C PHE A 63 -0.91 12.22 -4.15
N LYS A 64 -1.81 12.30 -3.18
CA LYS A 64 -1.51 12.06 -1.77
C LYS A 64 -2.43 10.96 -1.26
N LEU A 65 -2.02 10.26 -0.22
CA LEU A 65 -2.95 9.43 0.55
C LEU A 65 -3.99 10.35 1.23
N GLU A 66 -5.26 10.08 0.99
CA GLU A 66 -6.36 10.87 1.53
C GLU A 66 -7.27 10.00 2.40
N PHE A 67 -7.75 10.58 3.51
CA PHE A 67 -8.72 9.95 4.39
C PHE A 67 -10.11 10.50 4.12
N PHE A 68 -11.11 9.61 4.14
CA PHE A 68 -12.53 9.95 4.03
C PHE A 68 -13.34 9.07 4.98
N ARG A 69 -14.55 9.49 5.35
CA ARG A 69 -15.48 8.74 6.23
C ARG A 69 -14.82 8.21 7.52
N GLY A 70 -13.99 9.03 8.14
CA GLY A 70 -13.40 8.71 9.44
C GLY A 70 -12.09 7.93 9.35
N ASP A 71 -12.12 6.63 9.11
CA ASP A 71 -10.97 5.73 9.14
C ASP A 71 -10.62 5.11 7.79
N SER A 72 -11.46 5.35 6.79
CA SER A 72 -11.22 4.90 5.43
C SER A 72 -10.25 5.84 4.73
N PHE A 73 -9.39 5.29 3.90
CA PHE A 73 -8.42 6.03 3.10
C PHE A 73 -8.33 5.50 1.68
N GLN A 74 -7.85 6.35 0.80
CA GLN A 74 -7.60 6.01 -0.58
C GLN A 74 -6.28 6.62 -1.04
N LEU A 75 -5.57 5.90 -1.90
CA LEU A 75 -4.36 6.35 -2.55
C LEU A 75 -4.27 5.77 -3.96
N LEU A 76 -3.58 6.49 -4.83
CA LEU A 76 -3.35 6.08 -6.21
C LEU A 76 -1.88 5.70 -6.39
N VAL A 77 -1.64 4.63 -7.14
CA VAL A 77 -0.32 4.16 -7.55
C VAL A 77 -0.30 4.17 -9.07
N GLU A 78 0.45 5.10 -9.65
CA GLU A 78 0.49 5.30 -11.10
C GLU A 78 1.21 4.18 -11.86
N ASP A 79 2.08 3.44 -11.16
CA ASP A 79 2.75 2.24 -11.64
C ASP A 79 2.10 1.03 -10.96
N PRO A 80 1.06 0.40 -11.58
CA PRO A 80 0.20 -0.59 -10.92
C PRO A 80 0.94 -1.77 -10.33
N GLU A 81 2.08 -2.14 -10.90
CA GLU A 81 2.95 -3.21 -10.40
C GLU A 81 3.50 -2.93 -9.00
N MET A 82 3.61 -1.65 -8.60
CA MET A 82 4.10 -1.25 -7.28
C MET A 82 3.03 -1.34 -6.18
N ALA A 83 1.76 -1.58 -6.54
CA ALA A 83 0.65 -1.47 -5.61
C ALA A 83 0.71 -2.47 -4.45
N LEU A 84 1.09 -3.72 -4.70
CA LEU A 84 1.20 -4.72 -3.66
C LEU A 84 2.30 -4.35 -2.65
N ARG A 85 3.47 -3.96 -3.14
CA ARG A 85 4.60 -3.54 -2.29
C ARG A 85 4.24 -2.31 -1.45
N MET A 86 3.56 -1.33 -2.04
CA MET A 86 3.05 -0.15 -1.34
C MET A 86 2.07 -0.55 -0.22
N ALA A 87 1.10 -1.40 -0.50
CA ALA A 87 0.12 -1.86 0.49
C ALA A 87 0.80 -2.58 1.67
N LEU A 88 1.72 -3.50 1.37
CA LEU A 88 2.47 -4.24 2.39
C LEU A 88 3.42 -3.34 3.18
N PHE A 89 4.06 -2.36 2.53
CA PHE A 89 4.88 -1.35 3.20
C PHE A 89 4.05 -0.53 4.18
N LEU A 90 2.89 -0.01 3.78
CA LEU A 90 2.02 0.77 4.69
C LEU A 90 1.55 -0.06 5.88
N ARG A 91 1.19 -1.33 5.68
CA ARG A 91 0.84 -2.24 6.76
C ARG A 91 2.01 -2.51 7.70
N ALA A 92 3.20 -2.77 7.14
CA ALA A 92 4.42 -2.96 7.93
C ALA A 92 4.73 -1.72 8.78
N ARG A 93 4.57 -0.51 8.20
CA ARG A 93 4.77 0.76 8.89
C ARG A 93 3.76 0.98 10.03
N LEU A 94 2.48 0.69 9.80
CA LEU A 94 1.44 0.77 10.83
C LEU A 94 1.76 -0.18 12.00
N ARG A 95 2.12 -1.42 11.72
CA ARG A 95 2.43 -2.45 12.72
C ARG A 95 3.72 -2.13 13.48
N ALA A 96 4.67 -1.46 12.86
CA ALA A 96 5.92 -1.00 13.46
C ALA A 96 5.76 0.29 14.29
N ALA A 97 4.65 1.00 14.17
CA ALA A 97 4.49 2.34 14.73
C ALA A 97 4.45 2.39 16.27
N TYR A 98 4.21 1.25 16.93
CA TYR A 98 4.00 1.19 18.37
C TYR A 98 5.26 1.39 19.23
N GLY A 99 6.48 1.11 18.75
CA GLY A 99 7.70 1.03 19.57
C GLY A 99 8.88 1.90 19.16
N ARG A 100 8.70 2.89 18.30
CA ARG A 100 9.82 3.61 17.67
C ARG A 100 10.60 4.55 18.58
N LYS A 101 11.91 4.38 18.52
CA LYS A 101 12.88 5.48 18.65
C LYS A 101 12.99 6.16 17.29
N HIS A 102 12.70 7.47 17.26
CA HIS A 102 12.59 8.29 16.08
C HIS A 102 13.81 8.24 15.14
N LEU A 103 13.57 8.04 13.85
CA LEU A 103 14.44 8.60 12.81
C LEU A 103 14.14 10.11 12.74
N GLN A 104 15.15 10.96 12.55
CA GLN A 104 15.07 12.42 12.73
C GLN A 104 14.04 13.14 11.83
N GLU A 105 13.46 12.47 10.85
CA GLU A 105 12.52 13.05 9.86
C GLU A 105 11.10 12.46 9.92
N GLU A 106 10.85 11.47 10.80
CA GLU A 106 9.53 10.88 10.93
C GLU A 106 8.63 11.69 11.85
N PRO A 107 7.32 11.87 11.49
CA PRO A 107 6.36 12.42 12.42
C PRO A 107 6.35 11.60 13.71
N SER A 108 6.56 12.26 14.85
CA SER A 108 6.52 11.59 16.14
C SER A 108 5.09 11.19 16.48
N LEU A 109 4.91 9.90 16.76
CA LEU A 109 3.68 9.45 17.39
C LEU A 109 3.74 9.80 18.87
N SER A 110 2.67 10.35 19.44
CA SER A 110 2.68 10.82 20.83
C SER A 110 2.92 9.66 21.81
N LYS A 111 3.45 10.00 23.01
CA LYS A 111 3.60 9.05 24.10
C LYS A 111 2.28 8.35 24.48
N TYR A 112 1.13 8.95 24.17
CA TYR A 112 -0.19 8.37 24.45
C TYR A 112 -0.51 7.21 23.52
N MET A 113 -0.10 7.28 22.26
CA MET A 113 -0.24 6.19 21.32
C MET A 113 0.65 4.99 21.69
N GLN A 114 1.83 5.27 22.26
CA GLN A 114 2.74 4.25 22.76
C GLN A 114 2.24 3.58 24.07
N LYS A 115 1.44 4.28 24.88
CA LYS A 115 0.93 3.81 26.19
C LYS A 115 -0.47 3.21 26.15
N SER A 116 -1.19 3.30 25.05
CA SER A 116 -2.48 2.63 24.92
C SER A 116 -2.28 1.13 25.11
N GLY A 117 -2.57 0.65 26.30
CA GLY A 117 -2.20 -0.67 26.84
C GLY A 117 -2.83 -1.88 26.16
N ASN A 118 -3.38 -1.72 24.98
CA ASN A 118 -3.77 -2.78 24.08
C ASN A 118 -2.57 -3.18 23.22
N LYS A 119 -1.97 -4.32 23.53
CA LYS A 119 -0.88 -4.98 22.78
C LYS A 119 -1.24 -5.33 21.32
N LYS A 120 -2.34 -4.81 20.77
CA LYS A 120 -2.71 -5.03 19.37
C LYS A 120 -1.94 -4.06 18.51
N LEU A 121 -1.10 -4.60 17.64
CA LEU A 121 -0.44 -3.85 16.58
C LEU A 121 -1.51 -3.21 15.69
N TRP A 122 -1.27 -1.98 15.26
CA TRP A 122 -2.16 -1.35 14.29
C TRP A 122 -2.01 -2.01 12.94
N ASP A 123 -3.10 -2.08 12.21
CA ASP A 123 -3.13 -2.66 10.88
C ASP A 123 -4.27 -2.02 10.08
N ALA A 124 -4.31 -2.29 8.79
CA ALA A 124 -5.37 -1.86 7.90
C ALA A 124 -5.84 -3.01 7.03
N ARG A 125 -7.13 -2.99 6.65
CA ARG A 125 -7.62 -3.74 5.51
C ARG A 125 -7.42 -2.90 4.27
N MET A 126 -6.96 -3.50 3.20
CA MET A 126 -6.69 -2.82 1.93
C MET A 126 -7.16 -3.67 0.76
N SER A 127 -7.79 -3.03 -0.20
CA SER A 127 -8.13 -3.61 -1.48
C SER A 127 -7.39 -2.87 -2.59
N ILE A 128 -6.79 -3.60 -3.50
CA ILE A 128 -6.09 -3.09 -4.68
C ILE A 128 -7.01 -3.27 -5.89
N GLY A 129 -7.45 -2.18 -6.51
CA GLY A 129 -8.12 -2.19 -7.80
C GLY A 129 -7.14 -1.75 -8.88
N ILE A 130 -6.98 -2.55 -9.95
CA ILE A 130 -6.15 -2.21 -11.11
C ILE A 130 -7.04 -2.06 -12.32
N GLY A 131 -6.97 -0.91 -12.99
CA GLY A 131 -7.82 -0.61 -14.14
C GLY A 131 -7.60 0.79 -14.70
N ASP A 132 -8.51 1.21 -15.55
CA ASP A 132 -8.48 2.53 -16.16
C ASP A 132 -8.73 3.63 -15.11
N MET A 133 -8.04 4.76 -15.27
CA MET A 133 -8.40 6.02 -14.68
C MET A 133 -9.11 6.86 -15.76
N GLU A 134 -10.41 7.08 -15.59
CA GLU A 134 -11.24 7.78 -16.58
C GLU A 134 -11.29 9.29 -16.32
N TYR A 135 -11.24 9.68 -15.06
CA TYR A 135 -11.26 11.09 -14.64
C TYR A 135 -10.16 11.35 -13.59
N ARG A 136 -9.22 12.24 -13.92
CA ARG A 136 -8.15 12.69 -13.03
C ARG A 136 -8.50 14.04 -12.42
N SER A 137 -8.73 14.07 -11.13
CA SER A 137 -8.89 15.30 -10.34
C SER A 137 -7.56 15.67 -9.64
N LYS A 138 -7.57 16.79 -8.90
CA LYS A 138 -6.47 17.16 -7.98
C LYS A 138 -6.40 16.28 -6.72
N SER A 139 -7.48 15.60 -6.39
CA SER A 139 -7.63 14.74 -5.22
C SER A 139 -7.96 13.32 -5.66
N VAL A 140 -7.39 12.33 -4.99
CA VAL A 140 -7.68 10.93 -5.28
C VAL A 140 -9.15 10.59 -5.02
N ILE A 141 -9.76 11.19 -3.99
CA ILE A 141 -11.16 10.93 -3.62
C ILE A 141 -12.17 11.44 -4.66
N THR A 142 -11.80 12.47 -5.41
CA THR A 142 -12.66 13.05 -6.47
C THR A 142 -12.25 12.62 -7.87
N SER A 143 -11.26 11.76 -8.01
CA SER A 143 -10.91 11.06 -9.24
C SER A 143 -11.79 9.84 -9.42
N ASP A 144 -11.93 9.33 -10.65
CA ASP A 144 -12.84 8.22 -10.95
C ASP A 144 -12.29 7.33 -12.07
N GLY A 145 -12.82 6.11 -12.14
CA GLY A 145 -12.48 5.10 -13.12
C GLY A 145 -12.61 3.69 -12.56
N GLU A 146 -12.40 2.70 -13.43
CA GLU A 146 -12.58 1.29 -13.07
C GLU A 146 -11.70 0.85 -11.89
N ALA A 147 -10.45 1.33 -11.80
CA ALA A 147 -9.57 1.03 -10.67
C ALA A 147 -10.17 1.46 -9.32
N PHE A 148 -10.88 2.60 -9.29
CA PHE A 148 -11.54 3.12 -8.09
C PHE A 148 -12.73 2.26 -7.69
N VAL A 149 -13.58 1.92 -8.67
CA VAL A 149 -14.76 1.06 -8.48
C VAL A 149 -14.34 -0.31 -7.96
N LEU A 150 -13.35 -0.95 -8.60
CA LEU A 150 -12.85 -2.26 -8.21
C LEU A 150 -12.28 -2.28 -6.80
N SER A 151 -11.47 -1.28 -6.44
CA SER A 151 -10.86 -1.22 -5.10
C SER A 151 -11.91 -1.04 -3.99
N GLY A 152 -12.93 -0.20 -4.24
CA GLY A 152 -14.03 0.02 -3.29
C GLY A 152 -14.90 -1.23 -3.11
N HIS A 153 -15.36 -1.83 -4.19
CA HIS A 153 -16.20 -3.04 -4.17
C HIS A 153 -15.51 -4.22 -3.46
N GLU A 154 -14.23 -4.44 -3.76
CA GLU A 154 -13.51 -5.56 -3.13
C GLU A 154 -13.26 -5.30 -1.64
N LEU A 155 -13.05 -4.04 -1.22
CA LEU A 155 -12.96 -3.71 0.21
C LEU A 155 -14.25 -4.04 0.95
N ASP A 156 -15.40 -3.72 0.35
CA ASP A 156 -16.72 -3.98 0.93
C ASP A 156 -17.02 -5.48 1.04
N LYS A 157 -16.53 -6.30 0.10
CA LYS A 157 -16.68 -7.76 0.12
C LYS A 157 -15.74 -8.48 1.09
N MET A 158 -14.67 -7.83 1.56
CA MET A 158 -13.66 -8.46 2.41
C MET A 158 -14.25 -9.00 3.71
N LYS A 159 -13.91 -10.24 4.04
CA LYS A 159 -14.25 -10.86 5.31
C LYS A 159 -13.48 -10.24 6.47
N SER A 160 -14.00 -10.38 7.67
CA SER A 160 -13.41 -9.78 8.89
C SER A 160 -11.98 -10.22 9.21
N ASN A 161 -11.56 -11.38 8.71
CA ASN A 161 -10.20 -11.94 8.89
C ASN A 161 -9.26 -11.65 7.72
N GLU A 162 -9.74 -11.10 6.62
CA GLU A 162 -8.94 -10.70 5.45
C GLU A 162 -8.40 -9.30 5.64
N ARG A 163 -7.17 -9.06 5.16
CA ARG A 163 -6.49 -7.76 5.25
C ARG A 163 -6.01 -7.23 3.91
N LEU A 164 -5.96 -8.08 2.89
CA LEU A 164 -5.48 -7.71 1.57
C LEU A 164 -6.21 -8.49 0.49
N THR A 165 -6.70 -7.79 -0.52
CA THR A 165 -7.32 -8.36 -1.72
C THR A 165 -6.92 -7.56 -2.95
N ILE A 166 -7.12 -8.13 -4.13
CA ILE A 166 -6.86 -7.49 -5.41
C ILE A 166 -7.94 -7.85 -6.42
N LYS A 167 -8.28 -6.88 -7.27
CA LYS A 167 -9.11 -7.07 -8.45
C LYS A 167 -8.55 -6.28 -9.61
N MET A 168 -8.53 -6.91 -10.79
CA MET A 168 -8.06 -6.28 -12.03
C MET A 168 -9.21 -6.16 -13.02
N GLN A 169 -9.25 -5.04 -13.73
CA GLN A 169 -10.16 -4.84 -14.86
C GLN A 169 -9.90 -5.91 -15.94
N GLY A 170 -10.99 -6.46 -16.50
CA GLY A 170 -10.90 -7.50 -17.54
C GLY A 170 -10.59 -8.89 -17.03
N VAL A 171 -10.29 -9.08 -15.73
CA VAL A 171 -10.10 -10.40 -15.13
C VAL A 171 -11.41 -10.86 -14.51
N ASP A 172 -11.97 -11.96 -15.06
CA ASP A 172 -13.19 -12.56 -14.53
C ASP A 172 -13.03 -12.98 -13.06
N GLU A 173 -14.06 -12.72 -12.25
CA GLU A 173 -14.06 -13.01 -10.80
C GLU A 173 -13.85 -14.50 -10.50
N TYR A 174 -14.36 -15.36 -11.36
CA TYR A 174 -14.27 -16.83 -11.22
C TYR A 174 -13.12 -17.46 -11.99
N SER A 175 -12.27 -16.64 -12.63
CA SER A 175 -11.11 -17.13 -13.37
C SER A 175 -10.07 -17.77 -12.47
N LEU A 176 -9.30 -18.70 -13.03
CA LEU A 176 -8.17 -19.31 -12.33
C LEU A 176 -7.15 -18.24 -11.89
N MET A 177 -6.93 -17.22 -12.72
CA MET A 177 -6.03 -16.10 -12.42
C MET A 177 -6.47 -15.34 -11.16
N GLN A 178 -7.74 -14.95 -11.06
CA GLN A 178 -8.27 -14.26 -9.88
C GLN A 178 -8.16 -15.14 -8.63
N SER A 179 -8.44 -16.44 -8.77
CA SER A 179 -8.28 -17.42 -7.69
C SER A 179 -6.82 -17.54 -7.23
N GLN A 180 -5.87 -17.56 -8.17
CA GLN A 180 -4.43 -17.59 -7.86
C GLN A 180 -4.00 -16.32 -7.10
N PHE A 181 -4.37 -15.13 -7.57
CA PHE A 181 -4.09 -13.88 -6.85
C PHE A 181 -4.63 -13.93 -5.42
N ASN A 182 -5.90 -14.25 -5.27
CA ASN A 182 -6.54 -14.29 -3.95
C ASN A 182 -5.86 -15.33 -3.03
N THR A 183 -5.41 -16.45 -3.56
CA THR A 183 -4.71 -17.48 -2.79
C THR A 183 -3.33 -17.00 -2.34
N LEU A 184 -2.53 -16.43 -3.26
CA LEU A 184 -1.21 -15.90 -2.94
C LEU A 184 -1.28 -14.76 -1.93
N LEU A 185 -2.23 -13.85 -2.11
CA LEU A 185 -2.42 -12.73 -1.18
C LEU A 185 -2.86 -13.20 0.20
N ARG A 186 -3.74 -14.20 0.31
CA ARG A 186 -4.14 -14.78 1.61
C ARG A 186 -2.98 -15.48 2.32
N LEU A 187 -2.12 -16.18 1.59
CA LEU A 187 -0.92 -16.80 2.16
C LEU A 187 0.06 -15.73 2.66
N GLY A 188 0.34 -14.71 1.84
CA GLY A 188 1.17 -13.57 2.24
C GLY A 188 0.57 -12.80 3.43
N ASP A 189 -0.74 -12.57 3.42
CA ASP A 189 -1.45 -11.90 4.50
C ASP A 189 -1.34 -12.66 5.83
N ALA A 190 -1.44 -13.99 5.81
CA ALA A 190 -1.25 -14.82 7.01
C ALA A 190 0.15 -14.64 7.61
N LEU A 191 1.19 -14.54 6.78
CA LEU A 191 2.56 -14.27 7.24
C LEU A 191 2.67 -12.87 7.85
N VAL A 192 2.15 -11.85 7.17
CA VAL A 192 2.18 -10.45 7.62
C VAL A 192 1.41 -10.26 8.93
N GLN A 193 0.27 -10.91 9.10
CA GLN A 193 -0.49 -10.86 10.35
C GLN A 193 0.28 -11.44 11.53
N GLY A 194 1.20 -12.38 11.31
CA GLY A 194 2.10 -12.95 12.31
C GLY A 194 3.28 -12.05 12.72
N TRP A 195 3.56 -10.96 12.00
CA TRP A 195 4.72 -10.12 12.31
C TRP A 195 4.64 -9.46 13.68
N THR A 196 5.72 -9.57 14.41
CA THR A 196 5.98 -8.72 15.59
C THR A 196 6.33 -7.30 15.13
N GLU A 197 6.29 -6.35 16.05
CA GLU A 197 6.73 -4.98 15.81
C GLU A 197 8.15 -4.90 15.21
N ALA A 198 9.10 -5.64 15.78
CA ALA A 198 10.49 -5.66 15.31
C ALA A 198 10.64 -6.29 13.91
N GLN A 199 9.82 -7.29 13.57
CA GLN A 199 9.76 -7.86 12.22
C GLN A 199 9.10 -6.88 11.25
N SER A 200 8.03 -6.21 11.65
CA SER A 200 7.33 -5.21 10.85
C SER A 200 8.24 -4.02 10.52
N GLN A 201 9.05 -3.56 11.48
CA GLN A 201 10.03 -2.51 11.25
C GLN A 201 11.06 -2.93 10.20
N LEU A 202 11.63 -4.14 10.34
CA LEU A 202 12.60 -4.65 9.37
C LEU A 202 11.96 -4.90 8.00
N ALA A 203 10.74 -5.44 7.97
CA ALA A 203 9.99 -5.67 6.74
C ALA A 203 9.70 -4.37 5.99
N ALA A 204 9.30 -3.30 6.69
CA ALA A 204 9.08 -2.00 6.08
C ALA A 204 10.36 -1.47 5.39
N GLU A 205 11.50 -1.64 6.02
CA GLU A 205 12.79 -1.25 5.44
C GLU A 205 13.14 -2.10 4.21
N CYS A 206 12.98 -3.42 4.30
CA CYS A 206 13.26 -4.31 3.18
C CYS A 206 12.27 -4.09 2.00
N LEU A 207 11.02 -3.76 2.27
CA LEU A 207 10.04 -3.42 1.24
C LEU A 207 10.38 -2.10 0.53
N LEU A 208 10.91 -1.14 1.26
CA LEU A 208 11.31 0.16 0.71
C LEU A 208 12.63 0.06 -0.05
N PHE A 209 13.61 -0.69 0.47
CA PHE A 209 14.96 -0.86 -0.08
C PHE A 209 15.30 -2.35 -0.23
N PRO A 210 14.72 -3.06 -1.24
CA PRO A 210 14.85 -4.52 -1.36
C PRO A 210 16.30 -4.98 -1.56
N ASN A 211 17.17 -4.13 -2.10
CA ASN A 211 18.58 -4.43 -2.35
C ASN A 211 19.50 -4.07 -1.16
N LYS A 212 18.96 -3.58 -0.03
CA LYS A 212 19.75 -3.19 1.12
C LYS A 212 20.34 -4.42 1.81
N THR A 213 21.66 -4.45 1.93
CA THR A 213 22.36 -5.60 2.53
C THR A 213 22.13 -5.69 4.04
N GLN A 214 22.30 -6.90 4.61
CA GLN A 214 22.21 -7.08 6.06
C GLN A 214 23.28 -6.28 6.82
N GLN A 215 24.46 -6.09 6.23
CA GLN A 215 25.51 -5.24 6.80
C GLN A 215 25.11 -3.77 6.85
N ALA A 216 24.45 -3.26 5.80
CA ALA A 216 23.92 -1.90 5.80
C ALA A 216 22.83 -1.72 6.86
N LEU A 217 21.95 -2.71 7.00
CA LEU A 217 20.92 -2.74 8.05
C LEU A 217 21.52 -2.80 9.45
N GLU A 218 22.57 -3.61 9.67
CA GLU A 218 23.31 -3.67 10.94
C GLU A 218 23.87 -2.31 11.34
N LYS A 219 24.54 -1.66 10.40
CA LYS A 219 25.14 -0.33 10.64
C LYS A 219 24.06 0.72 10.97
N GLU A 220 22.93 0.68 10.31
CA GLU A 220 21.85 1.67 10.47
C GLU A 220 21.03 1.45 11.74
N TYR A 221 20.68 0.20 12.03
CA TYR A 221 19.84 -0.14 13.18
C TYR A 221 20.64 -0.37 14.47
N GLY A 222 21.94 -0.52 14.38
CA GLY A 222 22.80 -0.80 15.53
C GLY A 222 22.51 -2.17 16.18
N ILE A 223 21.98 -3.13 15.41
CA ILE A 223 21.66 -4.49 15.87
C ILE A 223 22.49 -5.52 15.09
N PRO A 224 22.97 -6.59 15.74
CA PRO A 224 23.81 -7.59 15.09
C PRO A 224 23.16 -8.24 13.87
N GLN A 225 23.94 -8.54 12.84
CA GLN A 225 23.50 -9.22 11.62
C GLN A 225 22.75 -10.53 11.91
N THR A 226 23.17 -11.28 12.93
CA THR A 226 22.49 -12.50 13.38
C THR A 226 21.07 -12.23 13.86
N THR A 227 20.82 -11.10 14.50
CA THR A 227 19.48 -10.65 14.91
C THR A 227 18.65 -10.25 13.70
N ILE A 228 19.24 -9.54 12.72
CA ILE A 228 18.57 -9.19 11.46
C ILE A 228 18.16 -10.46 10.72
N SER A 229 19.08 -11.41 10.53
CA SER A 229 18.83 -12.70 9.88
C SER A 229 17.69 -13.46 10.56
N ARG A 230 17.71 -13.57 11.90
CA ARG A 230 16.65 -14.23 12.66
C ARG A 230 15.30 -13.53 12.52
N ARG A 231 15.25 -12.19 12.49
CA ARG A 231 14.02 -11.44 12.28
C ARG A 231 13.48 -11.64 10.86
N LYS A 232 14.37 -11.66 9.84
CA LYS A 232 13.99 -11.91 8.45
C LYS A 232 13.38 -13.30 8.29
N SER A 233 14.09 -14.35 8.73
CA SER A 233 13.60 -15.73 8.60
C SER A 233 12.35 -15.99 9.44
N GLY A 234 12.32 -15.55 10.70
CA GLY A 234 11.13 -15.73 11.56
C GLY A 234 9.92 -14.89 11.16
N GLY A 235 10.12 -13.85 10.36
CA GLY A 235 9.03 -13.05 9.77
C GLY A 235 8.71 -13.43 8.32
N HIS A 236 9.39 -14.41 7.74
CA HIS A 236 9.22 -14.79 6.32
C HIS A 236 9.31 -13.57 5.38
N ILE A 237 10.24 -12.64 5.69
CA ILE A 237 10.32 -11.36 4.97
C ILE A 237 10.78 -11.59 3.53
N ASP A 238 11.68 -12.55 3.29
CA ASP A 238 12.17 -12.86 1.95
C ASP A 238 11.07 -13.46 1.06
N GLU A 239 10.15 -14.25 1.62
CA GLU A 239 8.97 -14.78 0.93
C GLU A 239 8.01 -13.66 0.55
N ILE A 240 7.81 -12.68 1.42
CA ILE A 240 6.99 -11.49 1.11
C ILE A 240 7.65 -10.61 0.04
N LEU A 241 8.96 -10.44 0.08
CA LEU A 241 9.69 -9.72 -0.98
C LEU A 241 9.56 -10.45 -2.32
N SER A 242 9.70 -11.78 -2.32
CA SER A 242 9.52 -12.61 -3.51
C SER A 242 8.11 -12.50 -4.09
N LEU A 243 7.08 -12.43 -3.23
CA LEU A 243 5.71 -12.18 -3.66
C LEU A 243 5.55 -10.81 -4.33
N CYS A 244 6.17 -9.76 -3.79
CA CYS A 244 6.18 -8.44 -4.41
C CYS A 244 6.90 -8.47 -5.76
N ASP A 245 8.09 -9.08 -5.83
CA ASP A 245 8.88 -9.18 -7.06
C ASP A 245 8.14 -9.96 -8.16
N TYR A 246 7.41 -11.02 -7.77
CA TYR A 246 6.55 -11.76 -8.68
C TYR A 246 5.42 -10.88 -9.23
N PHE A 247 4.74 -10.14 -8.35
CA PHE A 247 3.67 -9.23 -8.73
C PHE A 247 4.17 -8.12 -9.65
N GLU A 248 5.32 -7.50 -9.34
CA GLU A 248 5.95 -6.45 -10.14
C GLU A 248 6.31 -6.91 -11.56
N LYS A 249 6.66 -8.19 -11.73
CA LYS A 249 6.94 -8.78 -13.05
C LYS A 249 5.68 -9.19 -13.81
N LEU A 250 4.66 -9.65 -13.07
CA LEU A 250 3.44 -10.20 -13.67
C LEU A 250 2.50 -9.10 -14.17
N ILE A 251 2.26 -8.07 -13.34
CA ILE A 251 1.27 -7.05 -13.67
C ILE A 251 1.49 -6.39 -15.04
N PRO A 252 2.71 -5.95 -15.42
CA PRO A 252 2.93 -5.36 -16.73
C PRO A 252 2.64 -6.30 -17.91
N THR A 253 2.62 -7.62 -17.68
CA THR A 253 2.29 -8.58 -18.74
C THR A 253 0.79 -8.79 -18.93
N LEU A 254 -0.02 -8.24 -18.03
CA LEU A 254 -1.49 -8.37 -17.99
C LEU A 254 -2.21 -7.07 -18.39
N LEU A 255 -1.48 -5.97 -18.50
CA LEU A 255 -1.98 -4.65 -18.87
C LEU A 255 -1.80 -4.32 -20.32
#